data_f63d39b5b180556ee2606a7efa349381
#
_entry.id   f63d39b5b180556ee2606a7efa349381
#
_cell.length_a   1.000
_cell.length_b   1.000
_cell.length_c   1.000
_cell.angle_alpha   90.00
_cell.angle_beta   90.00
_cell.angle_gamma   90.00
#
_symmetry.space_group_name_H-M   'P 1'
#
loop_
_entity.id
_entity.type
_entity.pdbx_description
1 polymer ?
#
loop_
_entity_poly.entity_id
_entity_poly.type
_entity_poly.pdbx_seq_one_letter_code
_entity_poly.pdbx_strand_id
1 'polypeptide(L)'
;VNEMLLRAYELGVNYFDTAYIYPGSEVCLGQFLKAHNCRDRVRVATKLPQYRINKAEDLDRYFDEELTRLQTDYVDYYLMHMLNDAKSWQRLCGLGIRDWVARKKAAGQIRNIGFSFHGGTLQFKALVDAFDWDFCQIQYNYMDEHSQAGIDGLDYAHEKGLPVIIMEPLRGG
;
A
#
# COMPACT_ATOMS: atom_id res chain seq x y z
N VAL A 1 -2.74 -21.84 -1.00
CA VAL A 1 -2.36 -20.44 -1.34
C VAL A 1 -1.51 -20.40 -2.61
N ASN A 2 -0.44 -21.22 -2.72
CA ASN A 2 0.42 -21.22 -3.92
C ASN A 2 -0.34 -21.56 -5.21
N GLU A 3 -1.26 -22.51 -5.19
CA GLU A 3 -2.10 -22.85 -6.34
C GLU A 3 -3.02 -21.70 -6.77
N MET A 4 -3.56 -20.93 -5.82
CA MET A 4 -4.37 -19.75 -6.12
C MET A 4 -3.54 -18.63 -6.73
N LEU A 5 -2.33 -18.38 -6.20
CA LEU A 5 -1.41 -17.39 -6.76
C LEU A 5 -1.00 -17.77 -8.19
N LEU A 6 -0.67 -19.05 -8.42
CA LEU A 6 -0.32 -19.55 -9.74
C LEU A 6 -1.48 -19.38 -10.72
N ARG A 7 -2.69 -19.77 -10.30
CA ARG A 7 -3.87 -19.64 -11.15
C ARG A 7 -4.19 -18.19 -11.50
N ALA A 8 -4.09 -17.28 -10.52
CA ALA A 8 -4.26 -15.85 -10.76
C ALA A 8 -3.24 -15.31 -11.77
N TYR A 9 -1.96 -15.67 -11.57
CA TYR A 9 -0.89 -15.29 -12.47
C TYR A 9 -1.07 -15.80 -13.90
N GLU A 10 -1.44 -17.09 -14.06
CA GLU A 10 -1.74 -17.71 -15.37
C GLU A 10 -2.92 -17.02 -16.08
N LEU A 11 -3.88 -16.50 -15.33
CA LEU A 11 -5.02 -15.73 -15.86
C LEU A 11 -4.68 -14.26 -16.15
N GLY A 12 -3.42 -13.85 -15.96
CA GLY A 12 -2.95 -12.51 -16.29
C GLY A 12 -3.03 -11.50 -15.14
N VAL A 13 -3.36 -11.92 -13.91
CA VAL A 13 -3.26 -11.04 -12.74
C VAL A 13 -1.78 -10.72 -12.52
N ASN A 14 -1.46 -9.42 -12.52
CA ASN A 14 -0.11 -8.93 -12.41
C ASN A 14 0.12 -7.92 -11.27
N TYR A 15 -0.89 -7.68 -10.44
CA TYR A 15 -0.80 -6.86 -9.23
C TYR A 15 -1.16 -7.71 -8.02
N PHE A 16 -0.22 -7.86 -7.07
CA PHE A 16 -0.37 -8.64 -5.86
C PHE A 16 -0.23 -7.74 -4.64
N ASP A 17 -1.29 -7.65 -3.85
CA ASP A 17 -1.38 -6.81 -2.68
C ASP A 17 -1.27 -7.64 -1.40
N THR A 18 -0.38 -7.20 -0.50
CA THR A 18 -0.19 -7.79 0.82
C THR A 18 0.05 -6.70 1.87
N ALA A 19 0.42 -7.06 3.08
CA ALA A 19 0.80 -6.14 4.14
C ALA A 19 1.63 -6.85 5.21
N TYR A 20 2.47 -6.10 5.90
CA TYR A 20 3.26 -6.58 7.04
C TYR A 20 2.43 -7.37 8.05
N ILE A 21 1.21 -6.92 8.34
CA ILE A 21 0.34 -7.50 9.37
C ILE A 21 -0.48 -8.69 8.91
N TYR A 22 -0.43 -9.07 7.63
CA TYR A 22 -1.14 -10.26 7.15
C TYR A 22 -0.30 -11.51 7.41
N PRO A 23 -0.69 -12.38 8.36
CA PRO A 23 0.17 -13.47 8.80
C PRO A 23 0.58 -14.39 7.66
N GLY A 24 1.89 -14.50 7.41
CA GLY A 24 2.47 -15.38 6.39
C GLY A 24 2.25 -14.95 4.94
N SER A 25 1.48 -13.90 4.66
CA SER A 25 1.13 -13.49 3.29
C SER A 25 2.35 -13.04 2.49
N GLU A 26 3.20 -12.17 3.06
CA GLU A 26 4.45 -11.73 2.40
C GLU A 26 5.42 -12.89 2.14
N VAL A 27 5.57 -13.81 3.10
CA VAL A 27 6.41 -14.99 2.94
C VAL A 27 5.90 -15.88 1.82
N CYS A 28 4.59 -16.13 1.78
CA CYS A 28 3.97 -16.96 0.75
C CYS A 28 4.13 -16.33 -0.64
N LEU A 29 3.90 -15.01 -0.75
CA LEU A 29 4.10 -14.28 -2.00
C LEU A 29 5.57 -14.33 -2.43
N GLY A 30 6.52 -14.09 -1.52
CA GLY A 30 7.96 -14.16 -1.80
C GLY A 30 8.40 -15.53 -2.31
N GLN A 31 7.93 -16.61 -1.68
CA GLN A 31 8.17 -17.98 -2.14
C GLN A 31 7.61 -18.23 -3.54
N PHE A 32 6.40 -17.74 -3.82
CA PHE A 32 5.78 -17.84 -5.13
C PHE A 32 6.59 -17.09 -6.20
N LEU A 33 6.97 -15.84 -5.94
CA LEU A 33 7.74 -15.01 -6.87
C LEU A 33 9.08 -15.68 -7.24
N LYS A 34 9.76 -16.24 -6.25
CA LYS A 34 11.03 -16.94 -6.45
C LYS A 34 10.85 -18.26 -7.22
N ALA A 35 9.87 -19.08 -6.82
CA ALA A 35 9.63 -20.40 -7.44
C ALA A 35 9.27 -20.28 -8.93
N HIS A 36 8.56 -19.20 -9.31
CA HIS A 36 8.12 -18.99 -10.70
C HIS A 36 8.98 -17.97 -11.46
N ASN A 37 10.04 -17.44 -10.84
CA ASN A 37 10.93 -16.44 -11.44
C ASN A 37 10.15 -15.31 -12.14
N CYS A 38 9.16 -14.74 -11.44
CA CYS A 38 8.20 -13.80 -12.04
C CYS A 38 8.18 -12.41 -11.40
N ARG A 39 9.15 -12.08 -10.51
CA ARG A 39 9.18 -10.81 -9.78
C ARG A 39 9.17 -9.58 -10.71
N ASP A 40 9.85 -9.63 -11.82
CA ASP A 40 9.94 -8.56 -12.82
C ASP A 40 8.68 -8.41 -13.69
N ARG A 41 7.85 -9.45 -13.74
CA ARG A 41 6.62 -9.50 -14.55
C ARG A 41 5.37 -9.10 -13.79
N VAL A 42 5.47 -8.93 -12.48
CA VAL A 42 4.35 -8.55 -11.62
C VAL A 42 4.65 -7.28 -10.83
N ARG A 43 3.60 -6.70 -10.28
CA ARG A 43 3.65 -5.55 -9.36
C ARG A 43 3.31 -6.03 -7.97
N VAL A 44 4.19 -5.72 -7.02
CA VAL A 44 4.02 -6.08 -5.62
C VAL A 44 3.71 -4.84 -4.81
N ALA A 45 2.61 -4.91 -4.05
CA ALA A 45 2.25 -3.92 -3.05
C ALA A 45 2.36 -4.53 -1.66
N THR A 46 3.00 -3.81 -0.73
CA THR A 46 2.94 -4.11 0.71
C THR A 46 2.78 -2.83 1.52
N LYS A 47 2.55 -2.96 2.83
CA LYS A 47 2.08 -1.84 3.65
C LYS A 47 2.80 -1.77 4.98
N LEU A 48 3.43 -0.62 5.24
CA LEU A 48 4.04 -0.26 6.52
C LEU A 48 2.98 -0.20 7.62
N PRO A 49 3.13 -0.93 8.73
CA PRO A 49 2.24 -0.81 9.88
C PRO A 49 2.52 0.50 10.63
N GLN A 50 2.11 1.63 10.03
CA GLN A 50 2.48 2.99 10.42
C GLN A 50 2.19 3.31 11.90
N TYR A 51 1.16 2.69 12.48
CA TYR A 51 0.80 2.85 13.89
C TYR A 51 1.78 2.14 14.86
N ARG A 52 2.68 1.29 14.35
CA ARG A 52 3.75 0.64 15.12
C ARG A 52 5.08 1.41 15.06
N ILE A 53 5.15 2.47 14.26
CA ILE A 53 6.36 3.30 14.13
C ILE A 53 6.41 4.25 15.33
N ASN A 54 7.40 4.08 16.19
CA ASN A 54 7.60 4.90 17.39
C ASN A 54 8.87 5.76 17.32
N LYS A 55 9.82 5.37 16.48
CA LYS A 55 11.09 6.07 16.25
C LYS A 55 11.54 5.90 14.80
N ALA A 56 12.47 6.74 14.35
CA ALA A 56 12.92 6.77 12.95
C ALA A 56 13.47 5.42 12.47
N GLU A 57 14.21 4.70 13.32
CA GLU A 57 14.82 3.41 12.98
C GLU A 57 13.79 2.31 12.72
N ASP A 58 12.55 2.45 13.22
CA ASP A 58 11.48 1.50 12.95
C ASP A 58 11.10 1.48 11.46
N LEU A 59 11.28 2.60 10.74
CA LEU A 59 10.98 2.69 9.30
C LEU A 59 11.82 1.69 8.49
N ASP A 60 13.14 1.70 8.68
CA ASP A 60 14.03 0.76 8.00
C ASP A 60 13.80 -0.67 8.50
N ARG A 61 13.64 -0.87 9.81
CA ARG A 61 13.43 -2.20 10.38
C ARG A 61 12.22 -2.91 9.78
N TYR A 62 11.05 -2.27 9.73
CA TYR A 62 9.85 -2.89 9.15
C TYR A 62 10.00 -3.11 7.65
N PHE A 63 10.53 -2.13 6.93
CA PHE A 63 10.71 -2.24 5.49
C PHE A 63 11.69 -3.36 5.10
N ASP A 64 12.81 -3.49 5.80
CA ASP A 64 13.80 -4.54 5.54
C ASP A 64 13.24 -5.94 5.87
N GLU A 65 12.41 -6.06 6.93
CA GLU A 65 11.68 -7.29 7.23
C GLU A 65 10.70 -7.65 6.09
N GLU A 66 9.96 -6.69 5.54
CA GLU A 66 9.03 -6.89 4.42
C GLU A 66 9.78 -7.37 3.17
N LEU A 67 10.87 -6.71 2.79
CA LEU A 67 11.70 -7.12 1.66
C LEU A 67 12.27 -8.54 1.85
N THR A 68 12.70 -8.86 3.06
CA THR A 68 13.21 -10.20 3.41
C THR A 68 12.12 -11.26 3.22
N ARG A 69 10.91 -11.02 3.71
CA ARG A 69 9.77 -11.94 3.57
C ARG A 69 9.33 -12.09 2.11
N LEU A 70 9.31 -10.99 1.36
CA LEU A 70 8.96 -10.97 -0.06
C LEU A 70 10.07 -11.51 -0.97
N GLN A 71 11.28 -11.74 -0.44
CA GLN A 71 12.46 -12.19 -1.18
C GLN A 71 12.75 -11.32 -2.41
N THR A 72 12.72 -9.99 -2.22
CA THR A 72 12.92 -9.00 -3.28
C THR A 72 13.68 -7.79 -2.73
N ASP A 73 14.34 -7.04 -3.60
CA ASP A 73 15.10 -5.84 -3.25
C ASP A 73 14.28 -4.55 -3.36
N TYR A 74 13.04 -4.64 -3.89
CA TYR A 74 12.17 -3.49 -4.10
C TYR A 74 10.70 -3.86 -4.07
N VAL A 75 9.85 -2.86 -3.86
CA VAL A 75 8.39 -2.94 -4.02
C VAL A 75 7.92 -1.94 -5.06
N ASP A 76 6.88 -2.32 -5.83
CA ASP A 76 6.30 -1.42 -6.83
C ASP A 76 5.38 -0.39 -6.19
N TYR A 77 4.66 -0.78 -5.14
CA TYR A 77 3.71 0.07 -4.41
C TYR A 77 3.91 -0.12 -2.91
N TYR A 78 4.21 0.96 -2.21
CA TYR A 78 4.36 0.94 -0.77
C TYR A 78 3.34 1.85 -0.11
N LEU A 79 2.58 1.34 0.85
CA LEU A 79 1.48 2.06 1.45
C LEU A 79 1.71 2.31 2.94
N MET A 80 1.32 3.50 3.42
CA MET A 80 1.08 3.70 4.85
C MET A 80 -0.22 2.96 5.20
N HIS A 81 -0.11 1.88 5.97
CA HIS A 81 -1.25 1.00 6.26
C HIS A 81 -2.26 1.68 7.19
N MET A 82 -3.53 1.73 6.76
CA MET A 82 -4.62 2.31 7.55
C MET A 82 -4.29 3.73 8.04
N LEU A 83 -3.77 4.57 7.15
CA LEU A 83 -3.50 5.97 7.45
C LEU A 83 -4.82 6.76 7.32
N ASN A 84 -5.54 6.93 8.43
CA ASN A 84 -6.93 7.39 8.41
C ASN A 84 -7.09 8.88 8.76
N ASP A 85 -6.00 9.62 8.98
CA ASP A 85 -6.05 11.05 9.28
C ASP A 85 -4.69 11.75 9.06
N ALA A 86 -4.75 13.06 8.81
CA ALA A 86 -3.57 13.89 8.60
C ALA A 86 -2.69 14.02 9.85
N LYS A 87 -3.24 13.86 11.07
CA LYS A 87 -2.46 13.91 12.32
C LYS A 87 -1.49 12.73 12.42
N SER A 88 -1.96 11.52 12.04
CA SER A 88 -1.10 10.33 11.96
C SER A 88 0.02 10.52 10.94
N TRP A 89 -0.26 11.17 9.80
CA TRP A 89 0.77 11.53 8.83
C TRP A 89 1.77 12.54 9.40
N GLN A 90 1.28 13.60 10.07
CA GLN A 90 2.15 14.60 10.72
C GLN A 90 3.07 13.97 11.77
N ARG A 91 2.57 13.00 12.55
CA ARG A 91 3.39 12.23 13.50
C ARG A 91 4.54 11.51 12.79
N LEU A 92 4.27 10.84 11.66
CA LEU A 92 5.30 10.20 10.84
C LEU A 92 6.29 11.22 10.25
N CYS A 93 5.81 12.40 9.85
CA CYS A 93 6.68 13.49 9.40
C CYS A 93 7.66 13.92 10.49
N GLY A 94 7.21 14.00 11.75
CA GLY A 94 8.07 14.25 12.91
C GLY A 94 9.14 13.18 13.15
N LEU A 95 8.95 11.97 12.61
CA LEU A 95 9.91 10.86 12.64
C LEU A 95 10.76 10.76 11.35
N GLY A 96 10.66 11.73 10.42
CA GLY A 96 11.50 11.80 9.24
C GLY A 96 11.03 10.95 8.05
N ILE A 97 9.74 10.54 8.01
CA ILE A 97 9.20 9.69 6.95
C ILE A 97 9.39 10.28 5.54
N ARG A 98 9.27 11.61 5.36
CA ARG A 98 9.40 12.26 4.06
C ARG A 98 10.80 12.05 3.46
N ASP A 99 11.84 12.31 4.23
CA ASP A 99 13.22 12.11 3.80
C ASP A 99 13.53 10.62 3.60
N TRP A 100 12.96 9.77 4.45
CA TRP A 100 13.08 8.33 4.33
C TRP A 100 12.47 7.83 3.01
N VAL A 101 11.25 8.24 2.67
CA VAL A 101 10.59 7.91 1.39
C VAL A 101 11.43 8.41 0.21
N ALA A 102 11.93 9.65 0.26
CA ALA A 102 12.75 10.21 -0.80
C ALA A 102 14.03 9.37 -1.03
N ARG A 103 14.72 8.97 0.05
CA ARG A 103 15.89 8.09 -0.05
C ARG A 103 15.55 6.71 -0.63
N LYS A 104 14.45 6.08 -0.18
CA LYS A 104 14.03 4.75 -0.69
C LYS A 104 13.61 4.81 -2.17
N LYS A 105 12.93 5.88 -2.59
CA LYS A 105 12.61 6.11 -4.02
C LYS A 105 13.89 6.34 -4.85
N ALA A 106 14.80 7.17 -4.39
CA ALA A 106 16.09 7.42 -5.07
C ALA A 106 16.95 6.15 -5.20
N ALA A 107 16.90 5.26 -4.21
CA ALA A 107 17.57 3.96 -4.24
C ALA A 107 16.84 2.90 -5.10
N GLY A 108 15.65 3.21 -5.65
CA GLY A 108 14.84 2.28 -6.44
C GLY A 108 14.16 1.19 -5.61
N GLN A 109 14.20 1.27 -4.28
CA GLN A 109 13.59 0.29 -3.38
C GLN A 109 12.06 0.45 -3.25
N ILE A 110 11.55 1.68 -3.43
CA ILE A 110 10.11 1.99 -3.50
C ILE A 110 9.88 2.71 -4.83
N ARG A 111 8.98 2.19 -5.67
CA ARG A 111 8.63 2.86 -6.93
C ARG A 111 7.53 3.88 -6.75
N ASN A 112 6.47 3.52 -6.02
CA ASN A 112 5.32 4.38 -5.77
C ASN A 112 4.98 4.36 -4.28
N ILE A 113 4.70 5.54 -3.71
CA ILE A 113 4.30 5.71 -2.31
C ILE A 113 2.84 6.11 -2.23
N GLY A 114 2.09 5.47 -1.34
CA GLY A 114 0.68 5.75 -1.13
C GLY A 114 0.20 5.45 0.28
N PHE A 115 -1.09 5.40 0.44
CA PHE A 115 -1.72 5.04 1.71
C PHE A 115 -2.98 4.20 1.49
N SER A 116 -3.30 3.31 2.42
CA SER A 116 -4.59 2.65 2.49
C SER A 116 -5.46 3.35 3.54
N PHE A 117 -6.76 3.49 3.23
CA PHE A 117 -7.65 4.38 3.97
C PHE A 117 -9.00 3.71 4.29
N HIS A 118 -9.46 3.89 5.54
CA HIS A 118 -10.77 3.41 6.03
C HIS A 118 -11.53 4.49 6.82
N GLY A 119 -11.17 5.75 6.68
CA GLY A 119 -11.83 6.88 7.36
C GLY A 119 -12.94 7.53 6.52
N GLY A 120 -13.49 8.64 7.01
CA GLY A 120 -14.52 9.39 6.32
C GLY A 120 -13.96 10.38 5.29
N THR A 121 -14.84 10.89 4.41
CA THR A 121 -14.50 11.75 3.27
C THR A 121 -13.67 12.99 3.63
N LEU A 122 -13.99 13.66 4.73
CA LEU A 122 -13.25 14.86 5.14
C LEU A 122 -11.80 14.56 5.50
N GLN A 123 -11.57 13.46 6.24
CA GLN A 123 -10.23 12.98 6.59
C GLN A 123 -9.46 12.53 5.35
N PHE A 124 -10.14 11.89 4.40
CA PHE A 124 -9.55 11.51 3.13
C PHE A 124 -9.02 12.70 2.35
N LYS A 125 -9.85 13.72 2.13
CA LYS A 125 -9.46 14.96 1.43
C LYS A 125 -8.26 15.63 2.09
N ALA A 126 -8.30 15.76 3.42
CA ALA A 126 -7.19 16.32 4.18
C ALA A 126 -5.88 15.51 4.05
N LEU A 127 -5.98 14.20 3.93
CA LEU A 127 -4.81 13.32 3.76
C LEU A 127 -4.27 13.38 2.34
N VAL A 128 -5.14 13.44 1.33
CA VAL A 128 -4.75 13.64 -0.08
C VAL A 128 -3.93 14.92 -0.23
N ASP A 129 -4.34 16.00 0.42
CA ASP A 129 -3.65 17.30 0.37
C ASP A 129 -2.37 17.37 1.24
N ALA A 130 -2.13 16.39 2.11
CA ALA A 130 -1.03 16.44 3.08
C ALA A 130 0.36 16.09 2.52
N PHE A 131 0.41 15.41 1.36
CA PHE A 131 1.65 14.97 0.74
C PHE A 131 1.45 14.73 -0.76
N ASP A 132 2.53 14.72 -1.52
CA ASP A 132 2.53 14.37 -2.94
C ASP A 132 2.54 12.83 -3.12
N TRP A 133 1.36 12.25 -2.96
CA TRP A 133 1.17 10.81 -3.07
C TRP A 133 1.16 10.36 -4.52
N ASP A 134 1.79 9.23 -4.82
CA ASP A 134 1.72 8.63 -6.16
C ASP A 134 0.37 7.92 -6.39
N PHE A 135 -0.30 7.46 -5.33
CA PHE A 135 -1.59 6.77 -5.39
C PHE A 135 -2.24 6.66 -4.01
N CYS A 136 -3.50 6.23 -3.97
CA CYS A 136 -4.15 5.80 -2.73
C CYS A 136 -4.94 4.50 -2.92
N GLN A 137 -5.28 3.86 -1.80
CA GLN A 137 -6.11 2.66 -1.79
C GLN A 137 -7.31 2.88 -0.87
N ILE A 138 -8.53 2.73 -1.39
CA ILE A 138 -9.77 2.91 -0.66
C ILE A 138 -10.68 1.71 -0.81
N GLN A 139 -11.52 1.47 0.19
CA GLN A 139 -12.65 0.58 0.08
C GLN A 139 -13.72 1.25 -0.79
N TYR A 140 -14.16 0.56 -1.86
CA TYR A 140 -15.23 1.04 -2.71
C TYR A 140 -15.87 -0.11 -3.48
N ASN A 141 -17.19 -0.09 -3.58
CA ASN A 141 -17.95 -1.01 -4.40
C ASN A 141 -19.34 -0.42 -4.71
N TYR A 142 -20.04 -0.99 -5.66
CA TYR A 142 -21.34 -0.50 -6.14
C TYR A 142 -22.47 -0.53 -5.10
N MET A 143 -22.28 -1.16 -3.94
CA MET A 143 -23.26 -1.17 -2.84
C MET A 143 -22.93 -0.16 -1.73
N ASP A 144 -21.66 0.23 -1.60
CA ASP A 144 -21.16 1.06 -0.50
C ASP A 144 -20.60 2.41 -1.01
N GLU A 145 -21.27 3.00 -2.02
CA GLU A 145 -20.82 4.24 -2.68
C GLU A 145 -20.68 5.45 -1.74
N HIS A 146 -21.41 5.46 -0.63
CA HIS A 146 -21.37 6.55 0.36
C HIS A 146 -20.68 6.16 1.67
N SER A 147 -19.98 5.02 1.69
CA SER A 147 -19.25 4.55 2.87
C SER A 147 -17.78 4.98 2.84
N GLN A 148 -17.21 5.29 4.00
CA GLN A 148 -15.81 5.68 4.17
C GLN A 148 -15.43 6.93 3.31
N ALA A 149 -14.41 6.84 2.43
CA ALA A 149 -14.09 7.89 1.48
C ALA A 149 -15.25 8.16 0.52
N GLY A 150 -15.95 7.10 0.11
CA GLY A 150 -17.11 7.11 -0.75
C GLY A 150 -16.86 7.72 -2.13
N ILE A 151 -17.96 7.99 -2.84
CA ILE A 151 -17.90 8.62 -4.17
C ILE A 151 -17.27 10.02 -4.10
N ASP A 152 -17.60 10.82 -3.07
CA ASP A 152 -17.03 12.16 -2.90
C ASP A 152 -15.50 12.14 -2.69
N GLY A 153 -14.95 11.08 -2.08
CA GLY A 153 -13.53 10.90 -1.94
C GLY A 153 -12.88 10.44 -3.25
N LEU A 154 -13.55 9.54 -3.98
CA LEU A 154 -13.10 9.07 -5.28
C LEU A 154 -13.03 10.22 -6.29
N ASP A 155 -14.09 11.04 -6.38
CA ASP A 155 -14.14 12.22 -7.24
C ASP A 155 -13.04 13.23 -6.86
N TYR A 156 -12.82 13.47 -5.58
CA TYR A 156 -11.74 14.35 -5.12
C TYR A 156 -10.36 13.84 -5.50
N ALA A 157 -10.09 12.53 -5.36
CA ALA A 157 -8.83 11.95 -5.81
C ALA A 157 -8.65 12.12 -7.33
N HIS A 158 -9.72 11.94 -8.11
CA HIS A 158 -9.71 12.15 -9.55
C HIS A 158 -9.40 13.62 -9.91
N GLU A 159 -10.06 14.59 -9.27
CA GLU A 159 -9.80 16.03 -9.45
C GLU A 159 -8.33 16.40 -9.18
N LYS A 160 -7.71 15.74 -8.19
CA LYS A 160 -6.29 15.91 -7.86
C LYS A 160 -5.33 15.14 -8.78
N GLY A 161 -5.86 14.33 -9.70
CA GLY A 161 -5.04 13.46 -10.55
C GLY A 161 -4.37 12.30 -9.78
N LEU A 162 -4.89 11.95 -8.60
CA LEU A 162 -4.36 10.89 -7.76
C LEU A 162 -4.96 9.54 -8.16
N PRO A 163 -4.16 8.58 -8.65
CA PRO A 163 -4.62 7.23 -8.96
C PRO A 163 -5.19 6.52 -7.74
N VAL A 164 -6.29 5.79 -7.93
CA VAL A 164 -7.00 5.07 -6.87
C VAL A 164 -6.98 3.57 -7.15
N ILE A 165 -6.54 2.78 -6.18
CA ILE A 165 -6.67 1.33 -6.15
C ILE A 165 -7.86 0.98 -5.26
N ILE A 166 -8.76 0.16 -5.77
CA ILE A 166 -9.95 -0.26 -5.03
C ILE A 166 -9.67 -1.54 -4.25
N MET A 167 -9.95 -1.53 -2.96
CA MET A 167 -10.02 -2.73 -2.13
C MET A 167 -11.47 -3.07 -1.80
N GLU A 168 -11.73 -4.33 -1.47
CA GLU A 168 -13.06 -4.85 -1.14
C GLU A 168 -14.15 -4.63 -2.23
N PRO A 169 -13.83 -4.79 -3.54
CA PRO A 169 -14.82 -4.57 -4.60
C PRO A 169 -16.01 -5.54 -4.51
N LEU A 170 -15.84 -6.67 -3.86
CA LEU A 170 -16.85 -7.71 -3.62
C LEU A 170 -17.16 -7.91 -2.12
N ARG A 171 -16.87 -6.92 -1.26
CA ARG A 171 -17.13 -6.94 0.20
C ARG A 171 -16.51 -8.14 0.93
N GLY A 172 -15.39 -8.64 0.43
CA GLY A 172 -14.67 -9.80 1.00
C GLY A 172 -15.02 -11.15 0.33
N GLY A 173 -15.80 -11.12 -0.72
CA GLY A 173 -16.17 -12.32 -1.50
C GLY A 173 -17.64 -12.69 -1.41
#